data_0f9b06e36b085c7d035d2f73c73cae6f
#
_entry.id   0f9b06e36b085c7d035d2f73c73cae6f
#
_cell.length_a   1.000
_cell.length_b   1.000
_cell.length_c   1.000
_cell.angle_alpha   90.00
_cell.angle_beta   90.00
_cell.angle_gamma   90.00
#
_symmetry.space_group_name_H-M   'P 1'
#
loop_
_entity.id
_entity.type
_entity.pdbx_description
1 polymer ?
#
loop_
_entity_poly.entity_id
_entity_poly.type
_entity_poly.pdbx_seq_one_letter_code
_entity_poly.pdbx_strand_id
1 'polypeptide(L)'
;RCIQVIELLGLQWIKVDNSTRSLHSTGVKNTELADITPLFPDDQPQELTPIDLESPRQTCLACGANLSKSTKYRRLRICPKCGYHYTISARRRIATIADEGSFKETSKWIQSLDPLEFSPRISYRVRLLQDQTRTGLSEAAVTGTCLIGGTPVVIIVLDSSFLGGSMGVVVGEKVTLALEMAA
;
A
#
# COMPACT_ATOMS: atom_id res chain seq x y z
N ARG A 1 10.73 23.84 -7.08
CA ARG A 1 9.52 23.09 -6.65
C ARG A 1 10.02 21.92 -5.82
N CYS A 2 9.75 21.89 -4.51
CA CYS A 2 10.13 20.76 -3.66
C CYS A 2 9.11 19.64 -3.83
N ILE A 3 9.56 18.48 -4.30
CA ILE A 3 8.77 17.26 -4.35
C ILE A 3 8.97 16.56 -3.00
N GLN A 4 7.89 16.37 -2.24
CA GLN A 4 7.91 15.54 -1.04
C GLN A 4 7.18 14.24 -1.36
N VAL A 5 7.94 13.14 -1.45
CA VAL A 5 7.38 11.79 -1.47
C VAL A 5 7.26 11.34 -0.03
N ILE A 6 6.03 11.11 0.43
CA ILE A 6 5.77 10.61 1.78
C ILE A 6 5.53 9.11 1.67
N GLU A 7 6.54 8.31 1.91
CA GLU A 7 6.44 6.87 2.07
C GLU A 7 6.13 6.56 3.54
N LEU A 8 4.95 6.03 3.83
CA LEU A 8 4.48 5.73 5.18
C LEU A 8 4.53 4.22 5.48
N LEU A 9 5.72 3.65 5.35
CA LEU A 9 6.12 2.44 6.06
C LEU A 9 7.50 2.73 6.69
N GLY A 10 7.49 3.28 7.94
CA GLY A 10 8.71 3.46 8.74
C GLY A 10 9.67 4.50 8.20
N LEU A 11 9.54 5.73 8.68
CA LEU A 11 10.58 6.78 8.82
C LEU A 11 11.83 6.67 7.92
N GLN A 12 11.72 7.09 6.65
CA GLN A 12 12.86 7.62 5.91
C GLN A 12 12.39 8.70 4.93
N TRP A 13 12.97 9.89 5.07
CA TRP A 13 12.78 11.01 4.16
C TRP A 13 13.74 10.85 2.98
N ILE A 14 13.26 10.72 1.77
CA ILE A 14 14.12 10.77 0.58
C ILE A 14 13.99 12.16 -0.03
N LYS A 15 15.07 12.94 0.03
CA LYS A 15 15.20 14.19 -0.70
C LYS A 15 15.77 13.86 -2.07
N VAL A 16 14.98 13.98 -3.12
CA VAL A 16 15.47 13.80 -4.49
C VAL A 16 16.07 15.12 -4.97
N ASP A 17 17.38 15.15 -5.16
CA ASP A 17 18.10 16.27 -5.74
C ASP A 17 18.26 16.06 -7.25
N ASN A 18 17.97 17.10 -8.03
CA ASN A 18 17.80 17.07 -9.49
C ASN A 18 19.12 17.02 -10.29
N SER A 19 20.26 16.55 -9.71
CA SER A 19 21.58 16.71 -10.33
C SER A 19 22.18 15.50 -11.06
N THR A 20 21.47 14.37 -11.21
CA THR A 20 22.05 13.22 -11.92
C THR A 20 21.09 12.61 -12.95
N ARG A 21 21.12 13.15 -14.18
CA ARG A 21 20.68 12.44 -15.39
C ARG A 21 21.87 11.61 -15.91
N SER A 22 21.86 10.30 -15.70
CA SER A 22 22.46 9.30 -16.62
C SER A 22 22.03 7.90 -16.18
N LEU A 23 21.13 7.28 -16.92
CA LEU A 23 20.82 5.86 -16.79
C LEU A 23 21.50 5.13 -17.96
N HIS A 24 22.56 4.39 -17.69
CA HIS A 24 23.11 3.41 -18.60
C HIS A 24 22.32 2.09 -18.48
N SER A 25 21.74 1.68 -19.61
CA SER A 25 21.12 0.35 -19.75
C SER A 25 22.22 -0.71 -19.85
N THR A 26 22.33 -1.60 -18.89
CA THR A 26 23.11 -2.83 -19.02
C THR A 26 22.16 -4.02 -19.16
N GLY A 27 22.28 -4.72 -20.30
CA GLY A 27 21.52 -5.90 -20.64
C GLY A 27 21.78 -7.06 -19.66
N VAL A 28 20.71 -7.67 -19.17
CA VAL A 28 20.73 -8.90 -18.38
C VAL A 28 20.62 -10.09 -19.32
N LYS A 29 21.63 -10.95 -19.30
CA LYS A 29 21.64 -12.24 -20.02
C LYS A 29 20.75 -13.25 -19.27
N ASN A 30 19.89 -13.94 -20.02
CA ASN A 30 19.10 -15.07 -19.53
C ASN A 30 20.04 -16.18 -19.02
N THR A 31 19.90 -16.53 -17.74
CA THR A 31 20.51 -17.73 -17.16
C THR A 31 19.39 -18.68 -16.75
N GLU A 32 19.54 -19.94 -17.11
CA GLU A 32 18.61 -21.05 -16.97
C GLU A 32 17.95 -21.17 -15.60
N LEU A 33 16.61 -21.34 -15.61
CA LEU A 33 15.84 -21.71 -14.43
C LEU A 33 16.16 -23.19 -14.09
N ALA A 34 16.95 -23.38 -13.03
CA ALA A 34 17.13 -24.67 -12.40
C ALA A 34 15.88 -25.00 -11.53
N ASP A 35 15.47 -26.25 -11.56
CA ASP A 35 14.39 -26.88 -10.80
C ASP A 35 14.31 -26.41 -9.34
N ILE A 36 13.28 -25.67 -8.98
CA ILE A 36 12.98 -25.37 -7.60
C ILE A 36 11.95 -26.36 -7.10
N THR A 37 12.44 -27.38 -6.39
CA THR A 37 11.59 -28.32 -5.62
C THR A 37 10.80 -27.54 -4.57
N PRO A 38 9.49 -27.79 -4.38
CA PRO A 38 8.70 -27.07 -3.35
C PRO A 38 9.21 -27.40 -1.94
N LEU A 39 9.56 -26.36 -1.19
CA LEU A 39 10.19 -26.43 0.15
C LEU A 39 9.19 -26.60 1.30
N PHE A 40 7.89 -26.85 1.01
CA PHE A 40 6.86 -26.95 2.04
C PHE A 40 6.02 -28.22 1.90
N PRO A 41 5.87 -29.03 2.98
CA PRO A 41 5.00 -30.18 2.99
C PRO A 41 3.52 -29.76 2.95
N ASP A 42 2.67 -30.66 2.44
CA ASP A 42 1.23 -30.55 2.26
C ASP A 42 0.50 -30.02 3.51
N ASP A 43 0.25 -28.71 3.53
CA ASP A 43 -0.76 -28.11 4.39
C ASP A 43 -2.04 -27.89 3.59
N GLN A 44 -3.14 -28.42 4.10
CA GLN A 44 -4.49 -28.21 3.57
C GLN A 44 -4.78 -26.71 3.41
N PRO A 45 -5.55 -26.30 2.40
CA PRO A 45 -5.89 -24.89 2.21
C PRO A 45 -6.67 -24.41 3.44
N GLN A 46 -5.99 -23.72 4.35
CA GLN A 46 -6.67 -22.95 5.38
C GLN A 46 -7.39 -21.81 4.66
N GLU A 47 -8.72 -21.85 4.77
CA GLU A 47 -9.58 -20.74 4.38
C GLU A 47 -9.16 -19.54 5.23
N LEU A 48 -8.24 -18.71 4.68
CA LEU A 48 -7.84 -17.46 5.31
C LEU A 48 -9.05 -16.54 5.29
N THR A 49 -9.80 -16.55 6.40
CA THR A 49 -10.84 -15.55 6.63
C THR A 49 -10.21 -14.17 6.47
N PRO A 50 -10.79 -13.28 5.65
CA PRO A 50 -10.25 -11.95 5.46
C PRO A 50 -10.12 -11.26 6.81
N ILE A 51 -8.91 -10.98 7.25
CA ILE A 51 -8.69 -10.18 8.45
C ILE A 51 -9.14 -8.76 8.09
N ASP A 52 -10.31 -8.37 8.57
CA ASP A 52 -10.75 -6.97 8.50
C ASP A 52 -9.86 -6.13 9.43
N LEU A 53 -8.78 -5.59 8.85
CA LEU A 53 -7.81 -4.76 9.57
C LEU A 53 -8.41 -3.45 10.07
N GLU A 54 -9.58 -3.06 9.55
CA GLU A 54 -10.28 -1.83 9.95
C GLU A 54 -11.42 -2.06 10.93
N SER A 55 -11.76 -3.29 11.30
CA SER A 55 -12.79 -3.55 12.30
C SER A 55 -12.47 -2.80 13.61
N PRO A 56 -13.47 -2.15 14.22
CA PRO A 56 -13.24 -1.43 15.48
C PRO A 56 -12.98 -2.41 16.62
N ARG A 57 -11.77 -2.36 17.18
CA ARG A 57 -11.41 -3.16 18.35
C ARG A 57 -11.93 -2.52 19.62
N GLN A 58 -12.40 -3.34 20.55
CA GLN A 58 -12.85 -2.87 21.86
C GLN A 58 -11.69 -2.63 22.82
N THR A 59 -10.64 -3.46 22.73
CA THR A 59 -9.47 -3.41 23.62
C THR A 59 -8.16 -3.27 22.84
N CYS A 60 -7.20 -2.58 23.45
CA CYS A 60 -5.88 -2.39 22.87
C CYS A 60 -5.05 -3.68 22.96
N LEU A 61 -4.44 -4.08 21.82
CA LEU A 61 -3.57 -5.26 21.75
C LEU A 61 -2.30 -5.14 22.61
N ALA A 62 -1.80 -3.91 22.79
CA ALA A 62 -0.54 -3.69 23.49
C ALA A 62 -0.73 -3.48 25.01
N CYS A 63 -1.81 -2.82 25.43
CA CYS A 63 -1.96 -2.45 26.85
C CYS A 63 -3.34 -2.79 27.45
N GLY A 64 -4.23 -3.48 26.73
CA GLY A 64 -5.56 -3.87 27.18
C GLY A 64 -6.55 -2.72 27.42
N ALA A 65 -6.17 -1.46 27.16
CA ALA A 65 -7.05 -0.32 27.39
C ALA A 65 -8.30 -0.37 26.51
N ASN A 66 -9.45 0.08 27.04
CA ASN A 66 -10.69 0.17 26.28
C ASN A 66 -10.59 1.26 25.21
N LEU A 67 -10.86 0.90 23.95
CA LEU A 67 -10.77 1.76 22.78
C LEU A 67 -12.12 2.26 22.28
N SER A 68 -13.22 1.62 22.69
CA SER A 68 -14.57 1.82 22.11
C SER A 68 -15.06 3.26 22.17
N LYS A 69 -14.75 3.99 23.24
CA LYS A 69 -15.15 5.39 23.47
C LYS A 69 -14.09 6.41 23.04
N SER A 70 -12.92 5.97 22.55
CA SER A 70 -11.81 6.87 22.23
C SER A 70 -12.00 7.55 20.87
N THR A 71 -12.16 8.87 20.86
CA THR A 71 -12.17 9.69 19.64
C THR A 71 -10.84 9.63 18.89
N LYS A 72 -9.71 9.61 19.62
CA LYS A 72 -8.37 9.46 19.07
C LYS A 72 -8.24 8.12 18.31
N TYR A 73 -8.71 7.03 18.90
CA TYR A 73 -8.70 5.72 18.25
C TYR A 73 -9.62 5.68 17.03
N ARG A 74 -10.84 6.22 17.15
CA ARG A 74 -11.78 6.26 16.00
C ARG A 74 -11.26 7.06 14.83
N ARG A 75 -10.59 8.20 15.09
CA ARG A 75 -10.09 9.11 14.04
C ARG A 75 -8.75 8.64 13.47
N LEU A 76 -7.78 8.32 14.33
CA LEU A 76 -6.37 8.10 13.94
C LEU A 76 -5.91 6.65 14.09
N ARG A 77 -6.75 5.76 14.65
CA ARG A 77 -6.36 4.37 14.97
C ARG A 77 -5.16 4.29 15.91
N ILE A 78 -5.07 5.20 16.88
CA ILE A 78 -4.01 5.26 17.87
C ILE A 78 -4.60 5.01 19.25
N CYS A 79 -3.99 4.11 20.02
CA CYS A 79 -4.39 3.86 21.42
C CYS A 79 -4.16 5.14 22.26
N PRO A 80 -5.18 5.64 22.99
CA PRO A 80 -5.02 6.87 23.79
C PRO A 80 -4.09 6.67 24.99
N LYS A 81 -3.93 5.43 25.48
CA LYS A 81 -3.15 5.13 26.70
C LYS A 81 -1.67 4.88 26.38
N CYS A 82 -1.36 3.98 25.44
CA CYS A 82 0.02 3.57 25.17
C CYS A 82 0.58 4.10 23.85
N GLY A 83 -0.22 4.79 23.01
CA GLY A 83 0.22 5.29 21.72
C GLY A 83 0.35 4.22 20.63
N TYR A 84 -0.05 2.97 20.87
CA TYR A 84 0.02 1.91 19.86
C TYR A 84 -0.78 2.29 18.61
N HIS A 85 -0.15 2.18 17.44
CA HIS A 85 -0.71 2.50 16.15
C HIS A 85 -1.25 1.25 15.45
N TYR A 86 -2.48 1.33 14.98
CA TYR A 86 -3.12 0.29 14.16
C TYR A 86 -3.05 0.67 12.70
N THR A 87 -3.07 -0.34 11.85
CA THR A 87 -3.17 -0.16 10.39
C THR A 87 -4.46 0.60 10.04
N ILE A 88 -4.35 1.48 9.05
CA ILE A 88 -5.47 2.20 8.44
C ILE A 88 -5.37 2.08 6.93
N SER A 89 -6.51 2.11 6.22
CA SER A 89 -6.54 2.07 4.76
C SER A 89 -5.88 3.30 4.14
N ALA A 90 -5.41 3.14 2.89
CA ALA A 90 -4.80 4.24 2.14
C ALA A 90 -5.75 5.44 2.02
N ARG A 91 -7.03 5.20 1.69
CA ARG A 91 -8.03 6.28 1.57
C ARG A 91 -8.21 7.05 2.87
N ARG A 92 -8.24 6.34 3.99
CA ARG A 92 -8.35 6.97 5.31
C ARG A 92 -7.09 7.74 5.68
N ARG A 93 -5.91 7.24 5.32
CA ARG A 93 -4.64 7.95 5.51
C ARG A 93 -4.64 9.25 4.73
N ILE A 94 -5.02 9.21 3.45
CA ILE A 94 -5.13 10.41 2.60
C ILE A 94 -6.11 11.42 3.22
N ALA A 95 -7.30 11.00 3.61
CA ALA A 95 -8.29 11.86 4.25
C ALA A 95 -7.83 12.47 5.60
N THR A 96 -6.80 11.90 6.23
CA THR A 96 -6.23 12.45 7.48
C THR A 96 -5.17 13.52 7.21
N ILE A 97 -4.51 13.48 6.06
CA ILE A 97 -3.35 14.31 5.72
C ILE A 97 -3.72 15.43 4.74
N ALA A 98 -4.51 15.11 3.70
CA ALA A 98 -4.90 16.06 2.67
C ALA A 98 -5.94 17.07 3.19
N ASP A 99 -5.92 18.25 2.62
CA ASP A 99 -6.96 19.25 2.82
C ASP A 99 -8.30 18.71 2.30
N GLU A 100 -9.39 19.01 2.99
CA GLU A 100 -10.71 18.46 2.71
C GLU A 100 -11.13 18.70 1.25
N GLY A 101 -11.57 17.62 0.58
CA GLY A 101 -12.03 17.67 -0.82
C GLY A 101 -10.94 17.92 -1.87
N SER A 102 -9.67 18.07 -1.48
CA SER A 102 -8.60 18.40 -2.43
C SER A 102 -8.03 17.17 -3.17
N PHE A 103 -8.23 15.96 -2.67
CA PHE A 103 -7.65 14.76 -3.24
C PHE A 103 -8.31 14.34 -4.56
N LYS A 104 -7.48 14.14 -5.58
CA LYS A 104 -7.86 13.60 -6.91
C LYS A 104 -7.00 12.38 -7.20
N GLU A 105 -7.63 11.20 -7.18
CA GLU A 105 -6.96 9.93 -7.46
C GLU A 105 -6.52 9.86 -8.92
N THR A 106 -5.28 9.43 -9.17
CA THR A 106 -4.70 9.19 -10.49
C THR A 106 -4.42 7.70 -10.69
N SER A 107 -4.27 7.28 -11.96
CA SER A 107 -3.87 5.89 -12.32
C SER A 107 -4.75 4.78 -11.71
N LYS A 108 -6.00 5.10 -11.35
CA LYS A 108 -6.97 4.15 -10.78
C LYS A 108 -7.29 2.99 -11.74
N TRP A 109 -7.20 3.23 -13.03
CA TRP A 109 -7.51 2.27 -14.09
C TRP A 109 -6.43 1.19 -14.30
N ILE A 110 -5.22 1.39 -13.77
CA ILE A 110 -4.13 0.43 -13.91
C ILE A 110 -4.39 -0.76 -12.97
N GLN A 111 -4.39 -1.98 -13.55
CA GLN A 111 -4.68 -3.22 -12.84
C GLN A 111 -3.68 -4.30 -13.20
N SER A 112 -3.44 -5.24 -12.29
CA SER A 112 -2.59 -6.40 -12.53
C SER A 112 -3.29 -7.43 -13.43
N LEU A 113 -2.53 -8.02 -14.36
CA LEU A 113 -3.04 -8.97 -15.37
C LEU A 113 -2.59 -10.41 -15.11
N ASP A 114 -1.72 -10.69 -14.15
CA ASP A 114 -1.13 -12.02 -13.90
C ASP A 114 -0.61 -12.73 -15.19
N PRO A 115 0.36 -12.10 -15.93
CA PRO A 115 0.86 -12.66 -17.19
C PRO A 115 1.65 -13.97 -16.98
N LEU A 116 2.07 -14.27 -15.76
CA LEU A 116 2.84 -15.45 -15.42
C LEU A 116 1.95 -16.62 -14.95
N GLU A 117 0.63 -16.41 -14.84
CA GLU A 117 -0.34 -17.39 -14.34
C GLU A 117 0.12 -18.04 -13.02
N PHE A 118 0.65 -17.20 -12.11
CA PHE A 118 1.27 -17.66 -10.88
C PHE A 118 0.24 -18.29 -9.95
N SER A 119 0.37 -19.57 -9.70
CA SER A 119 -0.60 -20.37 -8.95
C SER A 119 0.08 -21.36 -8.00
N PRO A 120 0.57 -20.92 -6.81
CA PRO A 120 1.16 -21.85 -5.86
C PRO A 120 0.10 -22.76 -5.20
N ARG A 121 -0.84 -22.21 -4.44
CA ARG A 121 -1.95 -22.93 -3.76
C ARG A 121 -3.30 -22.28 -4.09
N ILE A 122 -3.35 -20.95 -4.06
CA ILE A 122 -4.50 -20.15 -4.50
C ILE A 122 -4.00 -19.28 -5.63
N SER A 123 -4.63 -19.34 -6.80
CA SER A 123 -4.27 -18.55 -7.95
C SER A 123 -4.14 -17.07 -7.56
N TYR A 124 -3.09 -16.42 -8.00
CA TYR A 124 -2.87 -14.97 -7.80
C TYR A 124 -4.10 -14.17 -8.23
N ARG A 125 -4.70 -14.54 -9.36
CA ARG A 125 -5.91 -13.90 -9.90
C ARG A 125 -7.10 -13.96 -8.93
N VAL A 126 -7.28 -15.09 -8.25
CA VAL A 126 -8.36 -15.26 -7.25
C VAL A 126 -8.11 -14.35 -6.05
N ARG A 127 -6.86 -14.33 -5.54
CA ARG A 127 -6.49 -13.44 -4.41
C ARG A 127 -6.64 -11.98 -4.77
N LEU A 128 -6.24 -11.59 -5.99
CA LEU A 128 -6.39 -10.24 -6.51
C LEU A 128 -7.87 -9.80 -6.50
N LEU A 129 -8.77 -10.64 -7.06
CA LEU A 129 -10.21 -10.36 -7.09
C LEU A 129 -10.83 -10.28 -5.69
N GLN A 130 -10.41 -11.15 -4.77
CA GLN A 130 -10.86 -11.11 -3.37
C GLN A 130 -10.48 -9.79 -2.71
N ASP A 131 -9.25 -9.34 -2.88
CA ASP A 131 -8.79 -8.09 -2.28
C ASP A 131 -9.39 -6.85 -2.98
N GLN A 132 -9.58 -6.85 -4.29
CA GLN A 132 -10.30 -5.82 -5.01
C GLN A 132 -11.73 -5.67 -4.49
N THR A 133 -12.44 -6.80 -4.32
CA THR A 133 -13.82 -6.80 -3.79
C THR A 133 -13.86 -6.30 -2.35
N ARG A 134 -12.95 -6.75 -1.50
CA ARG A 134 -12.90 -6.42 -0.08
C ARG A 134 -12.49 -4.97 0.19
N THR A 135 -11.51 -4.43 -0.55
CA THR A 135 -10.93 -3.11 -0.30
C THR A 135 -11.51 -1.99 -1.19
N GLY A 136 -12.12 -2.36 -2.32
CA GLY A 136 -12.54 -1.40 -3.35
C GLY A 136 -11.36 -0.72 -4.08
N LEU A 137 -10.15 -1.25 -3.92
CA LEU A 137 -8.95 -0.77 -4.61
C LEU A 137 -8.67 -1.60 -5.86
N SER A 138 -8.07 -0.99 -6.87
CA SER A 138 -7.58 -1.73 -8.05
C SER A 138 -6.24 -2.42 -7.78
N GLU A 139 -5.44 -1.87 -6.85
CA GLU A 139 -4.12 -2.36 -6.47
C GLU A 139 -3.68 -1.73 -5.14
N ALA A 140 -2.63 -2.28 -4.51
CA ALA A 140 -2.14 -1.83 -3.21
C ALA A 140 -1.71 -0.34 -3.16
N ALA A 141 -1.33 0.25 -4.29
CA ALA A 141 -0.98 1.67 -4.35
C ALA A 141 -2.17 2.56 -4.73
N VAL A 142 -2.41 3.59 -3.91
CA VAL A 142 -3.31 4.71 -4.21
C VAL A 142 -2.45 5.94 -4.45
N THR A 143 -2.54 6.50 -5.66
CA THR A 143 -1.77 7.68 -6.08
C THR A 143 -2.70 8.82 -6.47
N GLY A 144 -2.26 10.05 -6.31
CA GLY A 144 -3.06 11.19 -6.69
C GLY A 144 -2.43 12.54 -6.36
N THR A 145 -3.15 13.61 -6.68
CA THR A 145 -2.78 14.97 -6.31
C THR A 145 -3.69 15.46 -5.18
N CYS A 146 -3.15 16.26 -4.28
CA CYS A 146 -3.94 16.93 -3.23
C CYS A 146 -3.26 18.22 -2.78
N LEU A 147 -3.94 18.93 -1.87
CA LEU A 147 -3.34 20.02 -1.11
C LEU A 147 -3.03 19.52 0.31
N ILE A 148 -1.91 19.95 0.87
CA ILE A 148 -1.56 19.77 2.28
C ILE A 148 -1.22 21.15 2.84
N GLY A 149 -2.09 21.69 3.69
CA GLY A 149 -1.95 23.06 4.18
C GLY A 149 -1.92 24.09 3.07
N GLY A 150 -2.72 23.93 2.01
CA GLY A 150 -2.75 24.79 0.83
C GLY A 150 -1.64 24.54 -0.19
N THR A 151 -0.65 23.69 0.12
CA THR A 151 0.47 23.40 -0.79
C THR A 151 0.12 22.21 -1.70
N PRO A 152 0.22 22.33 -3.04
CA PRO A 152 -0.03 21.24 -3.97
C PRO A 152 1.07 20.17 -3.87
N VAL A 153 0.64 18.92 -3.76
CA VAL A 153 1.53 17.75 -3.67
C VAL A 153 1.01 16.59 -4.50
N VAL A 154 1.90 15.71 -4.91
CA VAL A 154 1.57 14.37 -5.38
C VAL A 154 1.74 13.41 -4.21
N ILE A 155 0.73 12.60 -3.92
CA ILE A 155 0.73 11.66 -2.80
C ILE A 155 0.69 10.23 -3.31
N ILE A 156 1.49 9.36 -2.68
CA ILE A 156 1.53 7.91 -2.93
C ILE A 156 1.34 7.23 -1.59
N VAL A 157 0.31 6.38 -1.48
CA VAL A 157 0.03 5.64 -0.24
C VAL A 157 -0.17 4.17 -0.56
N LEU A 158 0.61 3.32 0.11
CA LEU A 158 0.45 1.87 0.04
C LEU A 158 -0.58 1.39 1.06
N ASP A 159 -1.46 0.48 0.64
CA ASP A 159 -2.48 -0.12 1.48
C ASP A 159 -2.09 -1.56 1.85
N SER A 160 -1.73 -1.78 3.11
CA SER A 160 -1.36 -3.11 3.60
C SER A 160 -2.53 -4.09 3.69
N SER A 161 -3.76 -3.62 3.55
CA SER A 161 -4.92 -4.49 3.46
C SER A 161 -5.05 -5.17 2.11
N PHE A 162 -4.40 -4.66 1.06
CA PHE A 162 -4.38 -5.23 -0.28
C PHE A 162 -3.11 -6.05 -0.47
N LEU A 163 -3.20 -7.37 -0.57
CA LEU A 163 -2.07 -8.33 -0.71
C LEU A 163 -0.89 -8.04 0.24
N GLY A 164 -1.18 -7.57 1.46
CA GLY A 164 -0.14 -7.20 2.43
C GLY A 164 0.63 -5.91 2.08
N GLY A 165 0.20 -5.14 1.09
CA GLY A 165 0.93 -3.98 0.57
C GLY A 165 2.11 -4.36 -0.32
N SER A 166 2.07 -5.56 -0.93
CA SER A 166 3.16 -6.05 -1.77
C SER A 166 3.39 -5.17 -3.00
N MET A 167 4.65 -4.97 -3.35
CA MET A 167 5.07 -4.11 -4.47
C MET A 167 5.28 -4.96 -5.72
N GLY A 168 4.21 -5.13 -6.51
CA GLY A 168 4.25 -5.75 -7.84
C GLY A 168 4.49 -4.75 -8.96
N VAL A 169 4.42 -5.23 -10.21
CA VAL A 169 4.63 -4.41 -11.43
C VAL A 169 3.68 -3.20 -11.46
N VAL A 170 2.40 -3.39 -11.14
CA VAL A 170 1.40 -2.31 -11.18
C VAL A 170 1.62 -1.28 -10.08
N VAL A 171 2.04 -1.70 -8.89
CA VAL A 171 2.44 -0.75 -7.83
C VAL A 171 3.64 0.07 -8.29
N GLY A 172 4.66 -0.59 -8.87
CA GLY A 172 5.83 0.10 -9.43
C GLY A 172 5.44 1.12 -10.49
N GLU A 173 4.59 0.76 -11.44
CA GLU A 173 4.11 1.66 -12.51
C GLU A 173 3.35 2.86 -11.93
N LYS A 174 2.42 2.65 -11.00
CA LYS A 174 1.69 3.75 -10.35
C LYS A 174 2.62 4.71 -9.61
N VAL A 175 3.64 4.18 -8.94
CA VAL A 175 4.66 4.98 -8.25
C VAL A 175 5.46 5.81 -9.24
N THR A 176 5.94 5.20 -10.34
CA THR A 176 6.69 5.88 -11.41
C THR A 176 5.89 7.01 -12.02
N LEU A 177 4.65 6.74 -12.44
CA LEU A 177 3.77 7.77 -13.01
C LEU A 177 3.49 8.92 -12.04
N ALA A 178 3.35 8.63 -10.75
CA ALA A 178 3.16 9.66 -9.74
C ALA A 178 4.42 10.52 -9.54
N LEU A 179 5.62 9.91 -9.58
CA LEU A 179 6.90 10.64 -9.52
C LEU A 179 7.12 11.52 -10.76
N GLU A 180 6.83 11.01 -11.95
CA GLU A 180 6.89 11.77 -13.21
C GLU A 180 5.92 12.97 -13.19
N MET A 181 4.71 12.77 -12.65
CA MET A 181 3.73 13.85 -12.48
C MET A 181 4.22 14.94 -11.51
N ALA A 182 5.02 14.57 -10.52
CA ALA A 182 5.54 15.48 -9.51
C ALA A 182 6.76 16.27 -10.00
N ALA A 183 7.52 15.76 -10.98
CA ALA A 183 8.72 16.36 -11.54
C ALA A 183 8.41 17.53 -12.50
#